data_963c8292aa80336c8013ef3971ba67e3
#
_entry.id   963c8292aa80336c8013ef3971ba67e3
#
_cell.length_a   1.000
_cell.length_b   1.000
_cell.length_c   1.000
_cell.angle_alpha   90.00
_cell.angle_beta   90.00
_cell.angle_gamma   90.00
#
_symmetry.space_group_name_H-M   'P 1'
#
loop_
_entity.id
_entity.type
_entity.pdbx_description
1 polymer ?
#
loop_
_entity_poly.entity_id
_entity_poly.type
_entity_poly.pdbx_seq_one_letter_code
_entity_poly.pdbx_strand_id
1 'polypeptide(L)'
;MNVQWQIIDKQYDLFRYPKGQHDKSLQAWDSADELVVEHLLTNNEINKDSLLILNDNFGALAIGLNSLSPTIATDSYISQQAILQNCEANELNAPKLLDSLTPLPESNTIVIKLTKNMGFLEHQLGQINQLNNECQIIATGKTTLVTKNVLALFEKYLSDVTTSLAKKKSRLIFAKHDNKKQVPASKYPVSVTWPEKSLNVVSHANVYSKDQIDIGGRFLAENLPELTAEQTVVDLGCGNGLIGLSCLHQMQERNKSIKVKFLDESFMAIDSARLNVAEQFEAQLEQCEFIATDCLTGEEEQSIDLILCNPPFHQQNTITEHIALQMFTQAKEVLKDGGKIFVVANNHLHHSYHLKNIFGGFKVHRKNNKFTIYKCTNHLQAKPEAK
;
A
#
# COMPACT_ATOMS: atom_id res chain seq x y z
N MET A 1 -21.69 -8.59 -9.59
CA MET A 1 -20.25 -8.83 -9.48
C MET A 1 -20.00 -10.22 -10.01
N ASN A 2 -19.12 -10.42 -10.98
CA ASN A 2 -18.67 -11.77 -11.30
C ASN A 2 -17.61 -12.13 -10.27
N VAL A 3 -18.00 -12.88 -9.25
CA VAL A 3 -17.11 -13.35 -8.18
C VAL A 3 -16.66 -14.79 -8.44
N GLN A 4 -17.32 -15.47 -9.35
CA GLN A 4 -16.99 -16.84 -9.72
C GLN A 4 -15.86 -16.87 -10.72
N TRP A 5 -14.71 -17.34 -10.29
CA TRP A 5 -13.53 -17.53 -11.12
C TRP A 5 -13.36 -19.00 -11.46
N GLN A 6 -13.46 -19.29 -12.77
CA GLN A 6 -13.20 -20.63 -13.27
C GLN A 6 -11.79 -20.69 -13.85
N ILE A 7 -10.99 -21.62 -13.35
CA ILE A 7 -9.62 -21.87 -13.83
C ILE A 7 -9.41 -23.38 -13.98
N ILE A 8 -9.08 -23.81 -15.21
CA ILE A 8 -9.01 -25.22 -15.60
C ILE A 8 -10.34 -25.92 -15.23
N ASP A 9 -10.33 -26.92 -14.36
CA ASP A 9 -11.50 -27.70 -13.95
C ASP A 9 -12.07 -27.30 -12.58
N LYS A 10 -11.59 -26.18 -12.00
CA LYS A 10 -12.00 -25.69 -10.67
C LYS A 10 -12.70 -24.36 -10.76
N GLN A 11 -13.64 -24.15 -9.86
CA GLN A 11 -14.35 -22.89 -9.66
C GLN A 11 -14.12 -22.39 -8.25
N TYR A 12 -13.85 -21.08 -8.13
CA TYR A 12 -13.60 -20.40 -6.87
C TYR A 12 -14.42 -19.12 -6.79
N ASP A 13 -14.78 -18.72 -5.57
CA ASP A 13 -15.38 -17.43 -5.28
C ASP A 13 -14.29 -16.44 -4.85
N LEU A 14 -14.03 -15.41 -5.67
CA LEU A 14 -13.02 -14.40 -5.39
C LEU A 14 -13.64 -13.02 -5.21
N PHE A 15 -13.34 -12.41 -4.08
CA PHE A 15 -13.85 -11.10 -3.70
C PHE A 15 -12.69 -10.10 -3.58
N ARG A 16 -12.96 -8.85 -3.90
CA ARG A 16 -12.09 -7.76 -3.47
C ARG A 16 -12.28 -7.51 -1.98
N TYR A 17 -11.27 -6.97 -1.35
CA TYR A 17 -11.30 -6.59 0.06
C TYR A 17 -11.55 -5.07 0.18
N PRO A 18 -12.34 -4.61 1.16
CA PRO A 18 -13.27 -5.41 1.96
C PRO A 18 -14.48 -5.90 1.12
N LYS A 19 -15.04 -7.04 1.51
CA LYS A 19 -16.14 -7.68 0.78
C LYS A 19 -17.38 -6.77 0.79
N GLY A 20 -17.98 -6.56 -0.40
CA GLY A 20 -19.25 -5.85 -0.56
C GLY A 20 -19.15 -4.35 -0.83
N GLN A 21 -17.98 -3.72 -0.75
CA GLN A 21 -17.81 -2.27 -0.90
C GLN A 21 -17.40 -1.79 -2.30
N HIS A 22 -17.38 -2.66 -3.30
CA HIS A 22 -16.81 -2.33 -4.61
C HIS A 22 -17.85 -2.26 -5.72
N ASP A 23 -17.49 -1.52 -6.78
CA ASP A 23 -18.24 -1.52 -8.04
C ASP A 23 -18.42 -2.94 -8.56
N LYS A 24 -19.66 -3.27 -8.94
CA LYS A 24 -20.04 -4.62 -9.44
C LYS A 24 -19.29 -5.03 -10.70
N SER A 25 -18.66 -4.11 -11.41
CA SER A 25 -17.85 -4.38 -12.60
C SER A 25 -16.42 -4.81 -12.31
N LEU A 26 -15.93 -4.66 -11.08
CA LEU A 26 -14.55 -4.93 -10.69
C LEU A 26 -14.37 -6.37 -10.21
N GLN A 27 -13.53 -7.13 -10.89
CA GLN A 27 -13.12 -8.49 -10.50
C GLN A 27 -11.91 -8.47 -9.56
N ALA A 28 -11.74 -9.53 -8.75
CA ALA A 28 -10.59 -9.74 -7.90
C ALA A 28 -9.39 -10.36 -8.62
N TRP A 29 -9.54 -10.74 -9.88
CA TRP A 29 -8.50 -11.32 -10.73
C TRP A 29 -8.50 -10.67 -12.11
N ASP A 30 -7.46 -10.89 -12.87
CA ASP A 30 -7.37 -10.51 -14.26
C ASP A 30 -6.76 -11.62 -15.14
N SER A 31 -6.67 -11.36 -16.44
CA SER A 31 -6.12 -12.34 -17.40
C SER A 31 -4.63 -12.66 -17.19
N ALA A 32 -3.90 -11.85 -16.44
CA ALA A 32 -2.51 -12.15 -16.10
C ALA A 32 -2.44 -13.23 -15.00
N ASP A 33 -3.39 -13.19 -14.04
CA ASP A 33 -3.53 -14.22 -13.01
C ASP A 33 -3.92 -15.56 -13.65
N GLU A 34 -4.94 -15.55 -14.55
CA GLU A 34 -5.33 -16.75 -15.27
C GLU A 34 -4.17 -17.38 -16.04
N LEU A 35 -3.39 -16.53 -16.74
CA LEU A 35 -2.33 -16.99 -17.61
C LEU A 35 -1.21 -17.70 -16.84
N VAL A 36 -0.77 -17.16 -15.70
CA VAL A 36 0.31 -17.78 -14.93
C VAL A 36 -0.16 -19.00 -14.15
N VAL A 37 -1.38 -19.00 -13.62
CA VAL A 37 -1.95 -20.17 -12.95
C VAL A 37 -2.12 -21.33 -13.93
N GLU A 38 -2.71 -21.09 -15.12
CA GLU A 38 -2.81 -22.12 -16.18
C GLU A 38 -1.41 -22.65 -16.53
N HIS A 39 -0.43 -21.77 -16.74
CA HIS A 39 0.93 -22.16 -17.13
C HIS A 39 1.59 -23.06 -16.08
N LEU A 40 1.51 -22.69 -14.79
CA LEU A 40 2.09 -23.48 -13.71
C LEU A 40 1.40 -24.82 -13.50
N LEU A 41 0.07 -24.89 -13.59
CA LEU A 41 -0.67 -26.12 -13.36
C LEU A 41 -0.54 -27.13 -14.52
N THR A 42 -0.35 -26.66 -15.76
CA THR A 42 -0.25 -27.51 -16.94
C THR A 42 1.19 -27.88 -17.34
N ASN A 43 2.20 -27.14 -16.85
CA ASN A 43 3.60 -27.42 -17.16
C ASN A 43 4.24 -28.28 -16.07
N ASN A 44 4.63 -29.51 -16.41
CA ASN A 44 5.27 -30.47 -15.49
C ASN A 44 6.81 -30.32 -15.40
N GLU A 45 7.43 -29.50 -16.25
CA GLU A 45 8.87 -29.26 -16.25
C GLU A 45 9.30 -28.22 -15.20
N ILE A 46 8.33 -27.48 -14.63
CA ILE A 46 8.59 -26.45 -13.62
C ILE A 46 8.70 -27.12 -12.24
N ASN A 47 9.80 -26.85 -11.53
CA ASN A 47 9.93 -27.27 -10.14
C ASN A 47 9.05 -26.44 -9.22
N LYS A 48 8.03 -27.05 -8.63
CA LYS A 48 6.99 -26.43 -7.82
C LYS A 48 7.12 -26.73 -6.32
N ASP A 49 8.16 -27.46 -5.91
CA ASP A 49 8.30 -27.93 -4.53
C ASP A 49 8.46 -26.79 -3.52
N SER A 50 8.91 -25.64 -3.98
CA SER A 50 9.02 -24.43 -3.17
C SER A 50 8.62 -23.22 -4.03
N LEU A 51 7.38 -22.78 -3.91
CA LEU A 51 6.81 -21.68 -4.69
C LEU A 51 6.67 -20.41 -3.85
N LEU A 52 7.32 -19.34 -4.31
CA LEU A 52 7.14 -17.99 -3.78
C LEU A 52 6.34 -17.14 -4.77
N ILE A 53 5.35 -16.40 -4.29
CA ILE A 53 4.55 -15.48 -5.09
C ILE A 53 4.75 -14.06 -4.56
N LEU A 54 5.07 -13.13 -5.44
CA LEU A 54 5.22 -11.71 -5.13
C LEU A 54 4.05 -10.92 -5.72
N ASN A 55 3.45 -10.04 -4.91
CA ASN A 55 2.44 -9.05 -5.30
C ASN A 55 1.07 -9.64 -5.70
N ASP A 56 0.59 -10.69 -5.04
CA ASP A 56 -0.81 -11.12 -5.20
C ASP A 56 -1.75 -10.10 -4.55
N ASN A 57 -2.60 -9.44 -5.35
CA ASN A 57 -3.41 -8.32 -4.87
C ASN A 57 -4.64 -8.75 -4.06
N PHE A 58 -5.35 -9.78 -4.54
CA PHE A 58 -6.61 -10.23 -3.93
C PHE A 58 -6.67 -11.73 -3.71
N GLY A 59 -5.56 -12.44 -3.85
CA GLY A 59 -5.50 -13.87 -3.60
C GLY A 59 -5.77 -14.75 -4.82
N ALA A 60 -5.84 -14.21 -6.03
CA ALA A 60 -6.07 -15.03 -7.22
C ALA A 60 -4.95 -16.06 -7.44
N LEU A 61 -3.70 -15.67 -7.23
CA LEU A 61 -2.56 -16.57 -7.35
C LEU A 61 -2.51 -17.54 -6.17
N ALA A 62 -2.76 -17.06 -4.95
CA ALA A 62 -2.82 -17.87 -3.74
C ALA A 62 -3.87 -18.98 -3.85
N ILE A 63 -5.08 -18.65 -4.32
CA ILE A 63 -6.20 -19.56 -4.47
C ILE A 63 -5.96 -20.53 -5.65
N GLY A 64 -5.60 -20.00 -6.81
CA GLY A 64 -5.39 -20.84 -8.01
C GLY A 64 -4.23 -21.83 -7.88
N LEU A 65 -3.22 -21.49 -7.08
CA LEU A 65 -2.02 -22.31 -6.83
C LEU A 65 -1.99 -22.91 -5.41
N ASN A 66 -3.10 -22.90 -4.68
CA ASN A 66 -3.17 -23.36 -3.28
C ASN A 66 -2.66 -24.81 -3.11
N SER A 67 -2.92 -25.68 -4.09
CA SER A 67 -2.42 -27.07 -4.08
C SER A 67 -0.89 -27.19 -4.07
N LEU A 68 -0.16 -26.12 -4.37
CA LEU A 68 1.30 -26.05 -4.35
C LEU A 68 1.82 -25.44 -3.04
N SER A 69 0.94 -25.11 -2.09
CA SER A 69 1.28 -24.51 -0.78
C SER A 69 2.25 -23.31 -0.88
N PRO A 70 1.92 -22.27 -1.68
CA PRO A 70 2.84 -21.17 -1.93
C PRO A 70 3.09 -20.33 -0.66
N THR A 71 4.29 -19.73 -0.58
CA THR A 71 4.53 -18.57 0.28
C THR A 71 4.22 -17.30 -0.51
N ILE A 72 3.56 -16.31 0.10
CA ILE A 72 3.18 -15.06 -0.56
C ILE A 72 3.88 -13.89 0.12
N ALA A 73 4.56 -13.05 -0.63
CA ALA A 73 5.13 -11.81 -0.13
C ALA A 73 4.48 -10.60 -0.83
N THR A 74 3.97 -9.65 -0.04
CA THR A 74 3.32 -8.44 -0.54
C THR A 74 3.60 -7.24 0.35
N ASP A 75 3.65 -6.04 -0.24
CA ASP A 75 3.80 -4.78 0.49
C ASP A 75 2.47 -4.23 1.01
N SER A 76 1.36 -4.90 0.77
CA SER A 76 0.02 -4.41 1.09
C SER A 76 -0.63 -5.24 2.18
N TYR A 77 -0.96 -4.62 3.31
CA TYR A 77 -1.79 -5.21 4.35
C TYR A 77 -3.17 -5.62 3.81
N ILE A 78 -3.77 -4.77 2.98
CA ILE A 78 -5.07 -5.03 2.33
C ILE A 78 -4.99 -6.29 1.46
N SER A 79 -3.89 -6.50 0.72
CA SER A 79 -3.69 -7.71 -0.06
C SER A 79 -3.59 -8.95 0.83
N GLN A 80 -2.91 -8.88 1.97
CA GLN A 80 -2.87 -10.00 2.92
C GLN A 80 -4.26 -10.34 3.46
N GLN A 81 -5.04 -9.33 3.84
CA GLN A 81 -6.43 -9.54 4.30
C GLN A 81 -7.32 -10.12 3.21
N ALA A 82 -7.16 -9.66 1.95
CA ALA A 82 -7.89 -10.20 0.81
C ALA A 82 -7.57 -11.68 0.56
N ILE A 83 -6.30 -12.08 0.65
CA ILE A 83 -5.87 -13.47 0.52
C ILE A 83 -6.53 -14.32 1.60
N LEU A 84 -6.47 -13.91 2.87
CA LEU A 84 -7.08 -14.64 3.98
C LEU A 84 -8.60 -14.78 3.82
N GLN A 85 -9.29 -13.67 3.50
CA GLN A 85 -10.73 -13.67 3.23
C GLN A 85 -11.12 -14.63 2.11
N ASN A 86 -10.35 -14.68 1.03
CA ASN A 86 -10.64 -15.55 -0.11
C ASN A 86 -10.24 -17.01 0.13
N CYS A 87 -9.23 -17.29 0.95
CA CYS A 87 -8.95 -18.65 1.43
C CYS A 87 -10.13 -19.18 2.26
N GLU A 88 -10.62 -18.39 3.22
CA GLU A 88 -11.77 -18.75 4.05
C GLU A 88 -13.03 -18.99 3.19
N ALA A 89 -13.32 -18.09 2.24
CA ALA A 89 -14.49 -18.20 1.36
C ALA A 89 -14.49 -19.45 0.46
N ASN A 90 -13.33 -20.06 0.24
CA ASN A 90 -13.16 -21.27 -0.58
C ASN A 90 -12.74 -22.50 0.23
N GLU A 91 -12.79 -22.41 1.56
CA GLU A 91 -12.40 -23.51 2.47
C GLU A 91 -10.98 -24.06 2.20
N LEU A 92 -10.05 -23.14 1.86
CA LEU A 92 -8.66 -23.45 1.55
C LEU A 92 -7.74 -23.06 2.72
N ASN A 93 -6.64 -23.78 2.86
CA ASN A 93 -5.61 -23.42 3.81
C ASN A 93 -4.99 -22.06 3.46
N ALA A 94 -4.85 -21.19 4.45
CA ALA A 94 -4.16 -19.94 4.28
C ALA A 94 -2.67 -20.18 3.96
N PRO A 95 -2.08 -19.50 2.97
CA PRO A 95 -0.66 -19.58 2.69
C PRO A 95 0.16 -18.89 3.78
N LYS A 96 1.47 -19.17 3.83
CA LYS A 96 2.39 -18.35 4.61
C LYS A 96 2.46 -16.96 3.98
N LEU A 97 2.12 -15.92 4.76
CA LEU A 97 2.19 -14.52 4.34
C LEU A 97 3.44 -13.86 4.89
N LEU A 98 4.14 -13.12 4.05
CA LEU A 98 5.27 -12.28 4.39
C LEU A 98 4.97 -10.83 3.97
N ASP A 99 5.49 -9.88 4.70
CA ASP A 99 5.56 -8.49 4.24
C ASP A 99 6.75 -8.29 3.28
N SER A 100 6.82 -7.11 2.67
CA SER A 100 7.86 -6.74 1.71
C SER A 100 9.23 -6.46 2.34
N LEU A 101 9.31 -6.37 3.66
CA LEU A 101 10.54 -6.10 4.43
C LEU A 101 11.19 -7.40 4.91
N THR A 102 10.42 -8.47 4.97
CA THR A 102 10.92 -9.80 5.32
C THR A 102 11.85 -10.33 4.22
N PRO A 103 13.05 -10.84 4.55
CA PRO A 103 13.92 -11.49 3.57
C PRO A 103 13.18 -12.61 2.82
N LEU A 104 13.37 -12.68 1.51
CA LEU A 104 12.75 -13.70 0.69
C LEU A 104 13.30 -15.08 1.06
N PRO A 105 12.43 -16.12 1.21
CA PRO A 105 12.88 -17.48 1.45
C PRO A 105 13.49 -18.08 0.17
N GLU A 106 14.43 -19.00 0.35
CA GLU A 106 14.94 -19.84 -0.73
C GLU A 106 13.78 -20.58 -1.41
N SER A 107 13.69 -20.47 -2.73
CA SER A 107 12.54 -20.97 -3.48
C SER A 107 12.99 -21.49 -4.85
N ASN A 108 12.40 -22.59 -5.32
CA ASN A 108 12.73 -23.17 -6.64
C ASN A 108 12.05 -22.41 -7.79
N THR A 109 10.87 -21.85 -7.52
CA THR A 109 10.14 -21.04 -8.49
C THR A 109 9.59 -19.79 -7.81
N ILE A 110 9.79 -18.64 -8.43
CA ILE A 110 9.27 -17.35 -7.98
C ILE A 110 8.33 -16.79 -9.04
N VAL A 111 7.08 -16.54 -8.64
CA VAL A 111 6.09 -15.85 -9.47
C VAL A 111 6.04 -14.39 -9.08
N ILE A 112 6.10 -13.49 -10.06
CA ILE A 112 6.01 -12.05 -9.83
C ILE A 112 4.80 -11.51 -10.59
N LYS A 113 3.79 -11.00 -9.89
CA LYS A 113 2.76 -10.18 -10.53
C LYS A 113 3.31 -8.76 -10.72
N LEU A 114 3.45 -8.36 -12.00
CA LEU A 114 4.05 -7.06 -12.33
C LEU A 114 3.20 -5.90 -11.81
N THR A 115 3.86 -4.93 -11.20
CA THR A 115 3.29 -3.66 -10.76
C THR A 115 3.70 -2.52 -11.67
N LYS A 116 3.06 -1.37 -11.56
CA LYS A 116 3.46 -0.15 -12.28
C LYS A 116 4.71 0.51 -11.70
N ASN A 117 5.08 0.18 -10.45
CA ASN A 117 6.20 0.79 -9.76
C ASN A 117 7.51 0.10 -10.15
N MET A 118 8.26 0.70 -11.08
CA MET A 118 9.55 0.21 -11.54
C MET A 118 10.60 0.12 -10.44
N GLY A 119 10.58 1.06 -9.48
CA GLY A 119 11.50 1.04 -8.35
C GLY A 119 11.24 -0.13 -7.40
N PHE A 120 9.98 -0.48 -7.19
CA PHE A 120 9.62 -1.64 -6.41
C PHE A 120 10.00 -2.95 -7.10
N LEU A 121 9.76 -3.05 -8.41
CA LEU A 121 10.22 -4.19 -9.21
C LEU A 121 11.75 -4.33 -9.16
N GLU A 122 12.49 -3.22 -9.31
CA GLU A 122 13.96 -3.23 -9.20
C GLU A 122 14.43 -3.73 -7.84
N HIS A 123 13.78 -3.29 -6.75
CA HIS A 123 14.06 -3.75 -5.41
C HIS A 123 13.82 -5.27 -5.26
N GLN A 124 12.67 -5.77 -5.73
CA GLN A 124 12.35 -7.20 -5.69
C GLN A 124 13.35 -8.07 -6.49
N LEU A 125 13.74 -7.63 -7.68
CA LEU A 125 14.75 -8.32 -8.47
C LEU A 125 16.13 -8.31 -7.77
N GLY A 126 16.44 -7.21 -7.07
CA GLY A 126 17.65 -7.14 -6.22
C GLY A 126 17.61 -8.11 -5.04
N GLN A 127 16.45 -8.28 -4.40
CA GLN A 127 16.27 -9.27 -3.33
C GLN A 127 16.42 -10.71 -3.86
N ILE A 128 15.83 -11.01 -5.02
CA ILE A 128 15.96 -12.32 -5.68
C ILE A 128 17.44 -12.62 -6.00
N ASN A 129 18.18 -11.61 -6.44
CA ASN A 129 19.61 -11.78 -6.75
C ASN A 129 20.50 -12.04 -5.52
N GLN A 130 19.97 -11.86 -4.32
CA GLN A 130 20.67 -12.18 -3.06
C GLN A 130 20.40 -13.60 -2.56
N LEU A 131 19.50 -14.36 -3.21
CA LEU A 131 19.26 -15.76 -2.86
C LEU A 131 20.48 -16.62 -3.18
N ASN A 132 20.73 -17.64 -2.36
CA ASN A 132 21.87 -18.53 -2.56
C ASN A 132 21.58 -19.69 -3.51
N ASN A 133 20.31 -20.03 -3.73
CA ASN A 133 19.90 -21.10 -4.63
C ASN A 133 19.59 -20.59 -6.04
N GLU A 134 19.80 -21.41 -7.03
CA GLU A 134 19.27 -21.17 -8.38
C GLU A 134 17.75 -21.33 -8.36
N CYS A 135 17.03 -20.44 -9.08
CA CYS A 135 15.57 -20.52 -9.18
C CYS A 135 15.04 -20.04 -10.53
N GLN A 136 13.83 -20.53 -10.86
CA GLN A 136 13.08 -20.07 -12.03
C GLN A 136 12.20 -18.88 -11.64
N ILE A 137 12.17 -17.86 -12.49
CA ILE A 137 11.33 -16.69 -12.32
C ILE A 137 10.30 -16.63 -13.43
N ILE A 138 9.02 -16.50 -13.06
CA ILE A 138 7.91 -16.34 -13.98
C ILE A 138 7.15 -15.08 -13.59
N ALA A 139 7.35 -13.98 -14.33
CA ALA A 139 6.57 -12.78 -14.09
C ALA A 139 5.36 -12.76 -15.01
N THR A 140 4.23 -12.24 -14.51
CA THR A 140 2.97 -12.10 -15.22
C THR A 140 2.45 -10.67 -15.18
N GLY A 141 1.87 -10.21 -16.29
CA GLY A 141 1.26 -8.89 -16.35
C GLY A 141 0.52 -8.62 -17.65
N LYS A 142 -0.29 -7.58 -17.66
CA LYS A 142 -0.88 -7.07 -18.91
C LYS A 142 0.23 -6.66 -19.86
N THR A 143 0.01 -6.80 -21.17
CA THR A 143 1.01 -6.45 -22.20
C THR A 143 1.49 -5.01 -22.09
N THR A 144 0.67 -4.10 -21.55
CA THR A 144 1.04 -2.70 -21.29
C THR A 144 2.07 -2.54 -20.15
N LEU A 145 2.21 -3.54 -19.28
CA LEU A 145 3.23 -3.57 -18.22
C LEU A 145 4.52 -4.26 -18.68
N VAL A 146 4.44 -5.16 -19.68
CA VAL A 146 5.62 -5.86 -20.24
C VAL A 146 6.30 -4.96 -21.25
N THR A 147 6.94 -3.90 -20.78
CA THR A 147 7.62 -2.89 -21.59
C THR A 147 9.09 -3.23 -21.82
N LYS A 148 9.75 -2.56 -22.78
CA LYS A 148 11.20 -2.69 -22.98
C LYS A 148 11.99 -2.37 -21.72
N ASN A 149 11.57 -1.38 -20.94
CA ASN A 149 12.24 -1.00 -19.70
C ASN A 149 12.11 -2.10 -18.63
N VAL A 150 10.95 -2.75 -18.54
CA VAL A 150 10.76 -3.91 -17.65
C VAL A 150 11.67 -5.05 -18.07
N LEU A 151 11.73 -5.40 -19.37
CA LEU A 151 12.61 -6.46 -19.85
C LEU A 151 14.08 -6.14 -19.60
N ALA A 152 14.52 -4.92 -19.88
CA ALA A 152 15.88 -4.48 -19.58
C ALA A 152 16.22 -4.58 -18.08
N LEU A 153 15.24 -4.35 -17.21
CA LEU A 153 15.42 -4.53 -15.78
C LEU A 153 15.59 -6.01 -15.40
N PHE A 154 14.78 -6.91 -15.98
CA PHE A 154 14.98 -8.36 -15.82
C PHE A 154 16.35 -8.78 -16.33
N GLU A 155 16.76 -8.36 -17.51
CA GLU A 155 18.08 -8.66 -18.11
C GLU A 155 19.26 -8.14 -17.27
N LYS A 156 19.07 -7.03 -16.54
CA LYS A 156 20.07 -6.49 -15.61
C LYS A 156 20.33 -7.42 -14.44
N TYR A 157 19.28 -8.02 -13.86
CA TYR A 157 19.35 -8.79 -12.62
C TYR A 157 19.39 -10.31 -12.84
N LEU A 158 18.82 -10.83 -13.93
CA LEU A 158 18.54 -12.23 -14.16
C LEU A 158 19.08 -12.71 -15.52
N SER A 159 19.20 -14.02 -15.68
CA SER A 159 19.66 -14.70 -16.91
C SER A 159 18.47 -15.26 -17.69
N ASP A 160 18.72 -15.64 -18.97
CA ASP A 160 17.77 -16.36 -19.86
C ASP A 160 16.40 -15.65 -19.99
N VAL A 161 16.38 -14.32 -20.07
CA VAL A 161 15.15 -13.55 -20.14
C VAL A 161 14.45 -13.74 -21.48
N THR A 162 13.25 -14.31 -21.44
CA THR A 162 12.39 -14.52 -22.61
C THR A 162 10.94 -14.16 -22.29
N THR A 163 10.08 -14.13 -23.31
CA THR A 163 8.64 -13.86 -23.09
C THR A 163 7.75 -14.85 -23.83
N SER A 164 6.58 -15.14 -23.25
CA SER A 164 5.55 -15.89 -23.97
C SER A 164 4.92 -15.08 -25.10
N LEU A 165 4.13 -15.73 -25.95
CA LEU A 165 3.15 -15.01 -26.77
C LEU A 165 2.07 -14.37 -25.89
N ALA A 166 1.47 -13.28 -26.37
CA ALA A 166 0.36 -12.63 -25.66
C ALA A 166 -0.90 -13.49 -25.72
N LYS A 167 -1.56 -13.68 -24.55
CA LYS A 167 -2.87 -14.34 -24.43
C LYS A 167 -3.80 -13.41 -23.63
N LYS A 168 -4.98 -13.11 -24.16
CA LYS A 168 -5.99 -12.21 -23.53
C LYS A 168 -5.38 -10.87 -23.05
N LYS A 169 -4.50 -10.25 -23.83
CA LYS A 169 -3.75 -9.01 -23.50
C LYS A 169 -2.82 -9.13 -22.29
N SER A 170 -2.42 -10.32 -21.90
CA SER A 170 -1.43 -10.61 -20.88
C SER A 170 -0.27 -11.41 -21.44
N ARG A 171 0.89 -11.36 -20.78
CA ARG A 171 2.12 -12.03 -21.19
C ARG A 171 2.90 -12.47 -19.99
N LEU A 172 3.65 -13.58 -20.13
CA LEU A 172 4.64 -14.03 -19.16
C LEU A 172 6.03 -13.54 -19.56
N ILE A 173 6.87 -13.31 -18.56
CA ILE A 173 8.32 -13.15 -18.68
C ILE A 173 8.93 -14.35 -17.96
N PHE A 174 9.84 -15.04 -18.60
CA PHE A 174 10.62 -16.13 -18.01
C PHE A 174 12.05 -15.65 -17.81
N ALA A 175 12.66 -16.03 -16.70
CA ALA A 175 14.04 -15.72 -16.39
C ALA A 175 14.59 -16.75 -15.39
N LYS A 176 15.91 -16.73 -15.14
CA LYS A 176 16.58 -17.54 -14.14
C LYS A 176 17.46 -16.69 -13.26
N HIS A 177 17.47 -17.02 -11.97
CA HIS A 177 18.53 -16.63 -11.07
C HIS A 177 19.53 -17.78 -10.96
N ASP A 178 20.78 -17.52 -11.30
CA ASP A 178 21.85 -18.53 -11.41
C ASP A 178 23.14 -18.13 -10.66
N ASN A 179 23.08 -17.18 -9.76
CA ASN A 179 24.20 -16.66 -8.96
C ASN A 179 25.40 -16.12 -9.77
N LYS A 180 25.29 -16.01 -11.10
CA LYS A 180 26.41 -15.56 -11.96
C LYS A 180 26.45 -14.06 -12.14
N LYS A 181 25.30 -13.38 -11.98
CA LYS A 181 25.23 -11.94 -12.15
C LYS A 181 25.55 -11.20 -10.86
N GLN A 182 26.62 -10.43 -10.90
CA GLN A 182 26.92 -9.46 -9.87
C GLN A 182 26.18 -8.16 -10.18
N VAL A 183 25.24 -7.80 -9.34
CA VAL A 183 24.50 -6.55 -9.45
C VAL A 183 24.79 -5.66 -8.26
N PRO A 184 24.70 -4.32 -8.40
CA PRO A 184 24.82 -3.42 -7.27
C PRO A 184 23.79 -3.75 -6.19
N ALA A 185 24.15 -3.51 -4.93
CA ALA A 185 23.17 -3.54 -3.83
C ALA A 185 21.99 -2.61 -4.12
N SER A 186 20.84 -2.93 -3.55
CA SER A 186 19.66 -2.08 -3.69
C SER A 186 20.01 -0.64 -3.27
N LYS A 187 19.57 0.33 -4.07
CA LYS A 187 19.67 1.75 -3.72
C LYS A 187 18.68 2.19 -2.63
N TYR A 188 17.72 1.32 -2.31
CA TYR A 188 16.69 1.62 -1.33
C TYR A 188 17.08 1.15 0.08
N PRO A 189 16.67 1.89 1.10
CA PRO A 189 15.87 3.14 1.03
C PRO A 189 16.65 4.33 0.45
N VAL A 190 15.92 5.25 -0.21
CA VAL A 190 16.48 6.51 -0.71
C VAL A 190 16.12 7.65 0.24
N SER A 191 16.88 8.74 0.21
CA SER A 191 16.68 9.89 1.07
C SER A 191 16.51 11.17 0.27
N VAL A 192 15.56 12.02 0.70
CA VAL A 192 15.30 13.34 0.12
C VAL A 192 15.30 14.38 1.24
N THR A 193 16.12 15.41 1.10
CA THR A 193 16.17 16.49 2.06
C THR A 193 15.07 17.52 1.80
N TRP A 194 14.44 17.99 2.85
CA TRP A 194 13.56 19.17 2.86
C TRP A 194 14.26 20.30 3.62
N PRO A 195 14.98 21.19 2.92
CA PRO A 195 15.90 22.15 3.56
C PRO A 195 15.18 23.13 4.48
N GLU A 196 13.97 23.59 4.09
CA GLU A 196 13.20 24.59 4.82
C GLU A 196 12.74 24.12 6.20
N LYS A 197 12.73 22.80 6.41
CA LYS A 197 12.39 22.16 7.69
C LYS A 197 13.56 21.45 8.33
N SER A 198 14.74 21.45 7.68
CA SER A 198 15.90 20.66 8.10
C SER A 198 15.57 19.17 8.31
N LEU A 199 14.61 18.65 7.54
CA LEU A 199 14.19 17.24 7.58
C LEU A 199 14.83 16.46 6.44
N ASN A 200 15.27 15.25 6.75
CA ASN A 200 15.76 14.28 5.79
C ASN A 200 14.79 13.10 5.74
N VAL A 201 14.09 12.93 4.63
CA VAL A 201 12.98 11.97 4.51
C VAL A 201 13.44 10.74 3.75
N VAL A 202 13.57 9.64 4.47
CA VAL A 202 13.96 8.33 3.98
C VAL A 202 12.71 7.59 3.46
N SER A 203 12.84 6.87 2.34
CA SER A 203 11.73 6.14 1.73
C SER A 203 12.17 4.82 1.12
N HIS A 204 11.44 3.75 1.41
CA HIS A 204 11.58 2.47 0.73
C HIS A 204 11.07 2.51 -0.72
N ALA A 205 11.32 1.42 -1.46
CA ALA A 205 11.11 1.32 -2.91
C ALA A 205 9.66 1.50 -3.36
N ASN A 206 8.68 1.08 -2.56
CA ASN A 206 7.26 1.16 -2.93
C ASN A 206 6.52 2.37 -2.35
N VAL A 207 7.21 3.23 -1.61
CA VAL A 207 6.59 4.43 -1.02
C VAL A 207 6.29 5.46 -2.11
N TYR A 208 5.11 6.07 -2.02
CA TYR A 208 4.70 7.15 -2.91
C TYR A 208 5.62 8.36 -2.77
N SER A 209 5.98 8.98 -3.91
CA SER A 209 6.85 10.17 -3.95
C SER A 209 8.23 10.00 -3.29
N LYS A 210 8.78 8.77 -3.29
CA LYS A 210 10.06 8.45 -2.64
C LYS A 210 11.27 9.26 -3.14
N ASP A 211 11.21 9.74 -4.40
CA ASP A 211 12.32 10.45 -5.06
C ASP A 211 12.20 11.99 -4.92
N GLN A 212 11.15 12.49 -4.26
CA GLN A 212 10.90 13.93 -4.03
C GLN A 212 9.94 14.14 -2.85
N ILE A 213 9.92 15.33 -2.28
CA ILE A 213 8.90 15.69 -1.29
C ILE A 213 7.53 15.81 -1.98
N ASP A 214 6.52 15.07 -1.51
CA ASP A 214 5.17 15.15 -2.06
C ASP A 214 4.60 16.57 -1.92
N ILE A 215 4.09 17.12 -3.02
CA ILE A 215 3.62 18.52 -3.06
C ILE A 215 2.36 18.73 -2.21
N GLY A 216 1.43 17.75 -2.20
CA GLY A 216 0.20 17.79 -1.41
C GLY A 216 0.49 17.63 0.08
N GLY A 217 1.29 16.61 0.43
CA GLY A 217 1.76 16.37 1.79
C GLY A 217 2.56 17.56 2.32
N ARG A 218 3.48 18.11 1.52
CA ARG A 218 4.21 19.34 1.85
C ARG A 218 3.28 20.50 2.13
N PHE A 219 2.27 20.74 1.30
CA PHE A 219 1.33 21.84 1.49
C PHE A 219 0.55 21.70 2.80
N LEU A 220 0.16 20.49 3.20
CA LEU A 220 -0.47 20.23 4.50
C LEU A 220 0.54 20.42 5.64
N ALA A 221 1.74 19.90 5.52
CA ALA A 221 2.81 19.99 6.53
C ALA A 221 3.30 21.44 6.78
N GLU A 222 3.27 22.29 5.75
CA GLU A 222 3.56 23.73 5.89
C GLU A 222 2.40 24.53 6.53
N ASN A 223 1.20 23.98 6.53
CA ASN A 223 -0.03 24.64 7.02
C ASN A 223 -0.73 23.78 8.08
N LEU A 224 0.03 23.16 8.97
CA LEU A 224 -0.53 22.40 10.09
C LEU A 224 -1.48 23.27 10.95
N PRO A 225 -2.53 22.67 11.52
CA PRO A 225 -3.31 23.35 12.54
C PRO A 225 -2.45 23.63 13.80
N GLU A 226 -2.97 24.44 14.70
CA GLU A 226 -2.38 24.57 16.02
C GLU A 226 -2.44 23.23 16.76
N LEU A 227 -1.26 22.73 17.17
CA LEU A 227 -1.11 21.51 17.94
C LEU A 227 -1.06 21.82 19.42
N THR A 228 -1.69 20.99 20.23
CA THR A 228 -1.67 21.06 21.69
C THR A 228 -0.93 19.88 22.29
N ALA A 229 -0.33 20.06 23.47
CA ALA A 229 0.32 18.97 24.19
C ALA A 229 -0.70 17.84 24.52
N GLU A 230 -0.18 16.61 24.65
CA GLU A 230 -0.95 15.40 24.99
C GLU A 230 -2.02 15.00 23.95
N GLN A 231 -2.08 15.69 22.83
CA GLN A 231 -3.02 15.38 21.75
C GLN A 231 -2.64 14.10 21.03
N THR A 232 -3.62 13.26 20.70
CA THR A 232 -3.43 12.10 19.81
C THR A 232 -3.69 12.53 18.36
N VAL A 233 -2.64 12.49 17.55
CA VAL A 233 -2.65 12.86 16.13
C VAL A 233 -2.49 11.61 15.27
N VAL A 234 -3.30 11.49 14.23
CA VAL A 234 -3.15 10.44 13.20
C VAL A 234 -2.66 11.06 11.90
N ASP A 235 -1.55 10.55 11.35
CA ASP A 235 -1.13 10.74 9.97
C ASP A 235 -1.72 9.59 9.15
N LEU A 236 -2.83 9.85 8.47
CA LEU A 236 -3.64 8.84 7.78
C LEU A 236 -3.24 8.72 6.32
N GLY A 237 -2.78 7.54 5.91
CA GLY A 237 -2.10 7.32 4.63
C GLY A 237 -0.72 7.98 4.68
N CYS A 238 0.06 7.65 5.71
CA CYS A 238 1.24 8.42 6.11
C CYS A 238 2.40 8.40 5.09
N GLY A 239 2.45 7.38 4.20
CA GLY A 239 3.59 7.20 3.29
C GLY A 239 4.90 7.12 4.07
N ASN A 240 5.85 8.01 3.75
CA ASN A 240 7.11 8.12 4.48
C ASN A 240 7.02 8.90 5.81
N GLY A 241 5.81 9.27 6.23
CA GLY A 241 5.56 9.96 7.49
C GLY A 241 5.73 11.47 7.45
N LEU A 242 5.87 12.11 6.29
CA LEU A 242 6.17 13.53 6.13
C LEU A 242 5.31 14.46 6.99
N ILE A 243 4.00 14.20 7.08
CA ILE A 243 3.06 15.05 7.81
C ILE A 243 3.24 14.85 9.33
N GLY A 244 3.29 13.60 9.79
CA GLY A 244 3.55 13.26 11.19
C GLY A 244 4.90 13.77 11.69
N LEU A 245 5.98 13.63 10.88
CA LEU A 245 7.31 14.20 11.17
C LEU A 245 7.23 15.71 11.35
N SER A 246 6.44 16.40 10.52
CA SER A 246 6.27 17.85 10.65
C SER A 246 5.53 18.25 11.93
N CYS A 247 4.62 17.39 12.43
CA CYS A 247 3.97 17.56 13.71
C CYS A 247 4.99 17.40 14.86
N LEU A 248 5.81 16.34 14.83
CA LEU A 248 6.85 16.10 15.81
C LEU A 248 7.86 17.27 15.86
N HIS A 249 8.31 17.73 14.69
CA HIS A 249 9.21 18.87 14.55
C HIS A 249 8.63 20.14 15.19
N GLN A 250 7.37 20.49 14.87
CA GLN A 250 6.70 21.67 15.41
C GLN A 250 6.57 21.62 16.94
N MET A 251 6.33 20.43 17.50
CA MET A 251 6.17 20.27 18.94
C MET A 251 7.53 20.26 19.66
N GLN A 252 8.56 19.69 19.03
CA GLN A 252 9.94 19.74 19.54
C GLN A 252 10.44 21.19 19.66
N GLU A 253 10.19 22.04 18.66
CA GLU A 253 10.54 23.47 18.71
C GLU A 253 9.87 24.21 19.88
N ARG A 254 8.73 23.69 20.38
CA ARG A 254 7.98 24.26 21.52
C ARG A 254 8.28 23.57 22.84
N ASN A 255 9.21 22.61 22.89
CA ASN A 255 9.49 21.74 24.04
C ASN A 255 8.23 21.06 24.59
N LYS A 256 7.36 20.56 23.70
CA LYS A 256 6.12 19.85 24.02
C LYS A 256 6.10 18.49 23.31
N SER A 257 5.27 17.58 23.80
CA SER A 257 5.08 16.27 23.20
C SER A 257 3.65 16.06 22.73
N ILE A 258 3.48 15.17 21.74
CA ILE A 258 2.21 14.66 21.23
C ILE A 258 2.33 13.17 20.97
N LYS A 259 1.20 12.48 20.92
CA LYS A 259 1.17 11.10 20.43
C LYS A 259 0.87 11.13 18.93
N VAL A 260 1.68 10.46 18.13
CA VAL A 260 1.47 10.38 16.67
C VAL A 260 1.31 8.93 16.26
N LYS A 261 0.19 8.63 15.60
CA LYS A 261 -0.04 7.35 14.96
C LYS A 261 0.16 7.50 13.45
N PHE A 262 1.05 6.72 12.90
CA PHE A 262 1.32 6.62 11.47
C PHE A 262 0.59 5.40 10.92
N LEU A 263 -0.42 5.62 10.08
CA LEU A 263 -1.26 4.58 9.53
C LEU A 263 -1.15 4.55 8.00
N ASP A 264 -0.85 3.39 7.44
CA ASP A 264 -0.79 3.16 5.99
C ASP A 264 -1.09 1.69 5.68
N GLU A 265 -1.47 1.37 4.45
CA GLU A 265 -1.65 -0.02 4.01
C GLU A 265 -0.34 -0.68 3.58
N SER A 266 0.69 0.11 3.24
CA SER A 266 2.00 -0.36 2.79
C SER A 266 2.93 -0.58 3.98
N PHE A 267 3.48 -1.79 4.09
CA PHE A 267 4.51 -2.10 5.10
C PHE A 267 5.78 -1.26 4.90
N MET A 268 6.17 -1.00 3.66
CA MET A 268 7.31 -0.12 3.34
C MET A 268 7.05 1.33 3.73
N ALA A 269 5.82 1.81 3.64
CA ALA A 269 5.46 3.15 4.10
C ALA A 269 5.61 3.25 5.62
N ILE A 270 5.05 2.30 6.35
CA ILE A 270 5.12 2.24 7.81
C ILE A 270 6.56 2.16 8.31
N ASP A 271 7.39 1.32 7.71
CA ASP A 271 8.80 1.22 8.11
C ASP A 271 9.58 2.49 7.74
N SER A 272 9.28 3.13 6.60
CA SER A 272 9.89 4.43 6.24
C SER A 272 9.56 5.51 7.27
N ALA A 273 8.30 5.60 7.71
CA ALA A 273 7.90 6.53 8.75
C ALA A 273 8.64 6.24 10.08
N ARG A 274 8.74 4.95 10.46
CA ARG A 274 9.46 4.53 11.67
C ARG A 274 10.94 4.87 11.61
N LEU A 275 11.61 4.60 10.48
CA LEU A 275 13.03 4.94 10.29
C LEU A 275 13.24 6.46 10.41
N ASN A 276 12.38 7.26 9.80
CA ASN A 276 12.47 8.72 9.84
C ASN A 276 12.28 9.28 11.25
N VAL A 277 11.35 8.72 12.05
CA VAL A 277 11.17 9.12 13.45
C VAL A 277 12.37 8.68 14.28
N ALA A 278 12.84 7.44 14.12
CA ALA A 278 14.00 6.93 14.88
C ALA A 278 15.28 7.74 14.61
N GLU A 279 15.50 8.17 13.37
CA GLU A 279 16.70 8.93 13.00
C GLU A 279 16.68 10.39 13.48
N GLN A 280 15.50 11.05 13.44
CA GLN A 280 15.42 12.50 13.64
C GLN A 280 14.68 12.90 14.91
N PHE A 281 13.89 12.01 15.50
CA PHE A 281 13.04 12.27 16.67
C PHE A 281 13.11 11.11 17.69
N GLU A 282 14.29 10.52 17.90
CA GLU A 282 14.50 9.35 18.76
C GLU A 282 13.84 9.50 20.15
N ALA A 283 13.97 10.67 20.77
CA ALA A 283 13.36 10.96 22.08
C ALA A 283 11.82 10.91 22.09
N GLN A 284 11.18 10.95 20.90
CA GLN A 284 9.72 10.93 20.75
C GLN A 284 9.23 9.58 20.19
N LEU A 285 10.13 8.63 19.88
CA LEU A 285 9.80 7.36 19.25
C LEU A 285 8.78 6.54 20.07
N GLU A 286 8.91 6.52 21.39
CA GLU A 286 7.98 5.82 22.29
C GLU A 286 6.56 6.42 22.32
N GLN A 287 6.39 7.65 21.81
CA GLN A 287 5.11 8.33 21.70
C GLN A 287 4.48 8.13 20.33
N CYS A 288 5.14 7.37 19.45
CA CYS A 288 4.70 7.09 18.08
C CYS A 288 4.26 5.64 17.93
N GLU A 289 3.16 5.44 17.22
CA GLU A 289 2.68 4.12 16.79
C GLU A 289 2.79 4.01 15.27
N PHE A 290 3.16 2.83 14.77
CA PHE A 290 3.39 2.56 13.34
C PHE A 290 2.56 1.33 12.96
N ILE A 291 1.45 1.53 12.25
CA ILE A 291 0.41 0.51 12.08
C ILE A 291 0.11 0.31 10.59
N ALA A 292 0.40 -0.89 10.07
CA ALA A 292 -0.07 -1.31 8.76
C ALA A 292 -1.54 -1.73 8.87
N THR A 293 -2.45 -1.01 8.20
CA THR A 293 -3.90 -1.20 8.34
C THR A 293 -4.68 -0.71 7.12
N ASP A 294 -5.95 -1.11 7.03
CA ASP A 294 -6.91 -0.55 6.08
C ASP A 294 -7.55 0.72 6.68
N CYS A 295 -7.05 1.88 6.27
CA CYS A 295 -7.48 3.20 6.75
C CYS A 295 -7.39 3.31 8.28
N LEU A 296 -8.52 3.43 8.99
CA LEU A 296 -8.61 3.54 10.45
C LEU A 296 -9.19 2.28 11.11
N THR A 297 -9.19 1.16 10.38
CA THR A 297 -9.71 -0.11 10.90
C THR A 297 -8.90 -0.55 12.13
N GLY A 298 -9.59 -0.82 13.24
CA GLY A 298 -8.99 -1.22 14.51
C GLY A 298 -8.76 -0.07 15.49
N GLU A 299 -8.93 1.18 15.08
CA GLU A 299 -8.92 2.32 16.00
C GLU A 299 -10.21 2.35 16.84
N GLU A 300 -10.08 2.72 18.11
CA GLU A 300 -11.23 2.85 19.01
C GLU A 300 -12.09 4.07 18.64
N GLU A 301 -13.42 3.93 18.78
CA GLU A 301 -14.34 5.06 18.61
C GLU A 301 -14.01 6.21 19.58
N GLN A 302 -14.09 7.44 19.09
CA GLN A 302 -13.92 8.64 19.90
C GLN A 302 -12.60 8.71 20.69
N SER A 303 -11.52 8.18 20.11
CA SER A 303 -10.20 8.14 20.75
C SER A 303 -9.20 9.17 20.19
N ILE A 304 -9.46 9.74 19.01
CA ILE A 304 -8.53 10.58 18.26
C ILE A 304 -8.92 12.06 18.35
N ASP A 305 -7.94 12.93 18.59
CA ASP A 305 -8.15 14.38 18.66
C ASP A 305 -8.01 15.06 17.30
N LEU A 306 -7.07 14.59 16.49
CA LEU A 306 -6.73 15.18 15.20
C LEU A 306 -6.34 14.12 14.17
N ILE A 307 -6.93 14.22 12.98
CA ILE A 307 -6.53 13.44 11.81
C ILE A 307 -5.99 14.38 10.74
N LEU A 308 -4.81 14.07 10.22
CA LEU A 308 -4.19 14.72 9.07
C LEU A 308 -4.19 13.71 7.92
N CYS A 309 -4.76 14.08 6.78
CA CYS A 309 -4.97 13.14 5.68
C CYS A 309 -4.56 13.76 4.34
N ASN A 310 -3.71 13.04 3.63
CA ASN A 310 -3.37 13.29 2.24
C ASN A 310 -3.83 12.06 1.41
N PRO A 311 -5.12 11.96 1.08
CA PRO A 311 -5.68 10.78 0.45
C PRO A 311 -5.09 10.55 -0.95
N PRO A 312 -5.09 9.32 -1.48
CA PRO A 312 -4.53 9.01 -2.80
C PRO A 312 -5.22 9.79 -3.92
N PHE A 313 -4.43 10.44 -4.81
CA PHE A 313 -4.91 11.39 -5.83
C PHE A 313 -5.07 10.81 -7.25
N HIS A 314 -5.14 9.52 -7.46
CA HIS A 314 -5.17 8.98 -8.81
C HIS A 314 -6.45 9.40 -9.54
N GLN A 315 -6.26 10.28 -10.54
CA GLN A 315 -7.32 10.81 -11.39
C GLN A 315 -8.14 9.69 -12.04
N GLN A 316 -9.47 9.78 -11.96
CA GLN A 316 -10.44 9.03 -12.74
C GLN A 316 -10.59 7.52 -12.47
N ASN A 317 -10.16 7.00 -11.34
CA ASN A 317 -10.51 5.63 -10.94
C ASN A 317 -11.53 5.66 -9.79
N THR A 318 -12.70 5.05 -10.00
CA THR A 318 -13.73 4.77 -8.98
C THR A 318 -13.16 4.19 -7.68
N ILE A 319 -12.02 3.50 -7.75
CA ILE A 319 -11.33 2.89 -6.60
C ILE A 319 -10.78 3.93 -5.63
N THR A 320 -10.17 5.01 -6.12
CA THR A 320 -9.53 6.02 -5.24
C THR A 320 -10.54 6.92 -4.54
N GLU A 321 -11.67 7.21 -5.18
CA GLU A 321 -12.77 7.94 -4.55
C GLU A 321 -13.39 7.13 -3.40
N HIS A 322 -13.45 5.81 -3.56
CA HIS A 322 -13.96 4.88 -2.55
C HIS A 322 -13.07 4.81 -1.31
N ILE A 323 -11.73 4.79 -1.50
CA ILE A 323 -10.77 4.82 -0.40
C ILE A 323 -10.88 6.12 0.40
N ALA A 324 -10.96 7.27 -0.28
CA ALA A 324 -11.13 8.56 0.39
C ALA A 324 -12.46 8.62 1.18
N LEU A 325 -13.54 8.07 0.61
CA LEU A 325 -14.83 7.98 1.29
C LEU A 325 -14.76 7.12 2.56
N GLN A 326 -14.09 5.97 2.48
CA GLN A 326 -13.84 5.09 3.64
C GLN A 326 -13.03 5.82 4.71
N MET A 327 -11.90 6.46 4.34
CA MET A 327 -11.08 7.25 5.26
C MET A 327 -11.91 8.30 6.01
N PHE A 328 -12.79 9.03 5.30
CA PHE A 328 -13.61 10.09 5.93
C PHE A 328 -14.72 9.55 6.81
N THR A 329 -15.33 8.43 6.41
CA THR A 329 -16.39 7.77 7.19
C THR A 329 -15.83 7.25 8.51
N GLN A 330 -14.74 6.49 8.45
CA GLN A 330 -14.07 5.97 9.65
C GLN A 330 -13.49 7.11 10.50
N ALA A 331 -12.99 8.20 9.89
CA ALA A 331 -12.51 9.36 10.64
C ALA A 331 -13.61 9.97 11.52
N LYS A 332 -14.87 9.99 11.05
CA LYS A 332 -15.99 10.45 11.85
C LYS A 332 -16.26 9.57 13.07
N GLU A 333 -16.07 8.27 12.94
CA GLU A 333 -16.30 7.28 14.01
C GLU A 333 -15.26 7.39 15.12
N VAL A 334 -13.98 7.52 14.74
CA VAL A 334 -12.85 7.50 15.70
C VAL A 334 -12.53 8.87 16.31
N LEU A 335 -12.97 9.97 15.68
CA LEU A 335 -12.75 11.32 16.23
C LEU A 335 -13.60 11.55 17.48
N LYS A 336 -12.98 12.09 18.53
CA LYS A 336 -13.67 12.61 19.72
C LYS A 336 -14.69 13.69 19.34
N ASP A 337 -15.61 14.00 20.26
CA ASP A 337 -16.42 15.22 20.12
C ASP A 337 -15.53 16.46 20.09
N GLY A 338 -15.74 17.33 19.10
CA GLY A 338 -14.83 18.46 18.84
C GLY A 338 -13.51 18.10 18.15
N GLY A 339 -13.20 16.81 17.98
CA GLY A 339 -12.07 16.33 17.21
C GLY A 339 -12.11 16.78 15.75
N LYS A 340 -10.97 16.86 15.08
CA LYS A 340 -10.87 17.51 13.77
C LYS A 340 -10.14 16.62 12.77
N ILE A 341 -10.58 16.69 11.51
CA ILE A 341 -9.84 16.18 10.37
C ILE A 341 -9.42 17.31 9.44
N PHE A 342 -8.18 17.28 8.97
CA PHE A 342 -7.67 18.16 7.92
C PHE A 342 -7.32 17.30 6.72
N VAL A 343 -7.91 17.62 5.57
CA VAL A 343 -7.73 16.86 4.32
C VAL A 343 -7.16 17.79 3.27
N VAL A 344 -5.97 17.47 2.75
CA VAL A 344 -5.46 18.15 1.56
C VAL A 344 -5.98 17.46 0.30
N ALA A 345 -6.47 18.22 -0.64
CA ALA A 345 -7.00 17.71 -1.90
C ALA A 345 -6.66 18.64 -3.08
N ASN A 346 -6.46 18.05 -4.25
CA ASN A 346 -6.43 18.81 -5.49
C ASN A 346 -7.76 19.53 -5.72
N ASN A 347 -7.73 20.78 -6.22
CA ASN A 347 -8.90 21.63 -6.40
C ASN A 347 -9.97 21.04 -7.33
N HIS A 348 -9.62 20.09 -8.18
CA HIS A 348 -10.55 19.44 -9.12
C HIS A 348 -11.20 18.16 -8.57
N LEU A 349 -10.85 17.72 -7.34
CA LEU A 349 -11.44 16.54 -6.71
C LEU A 349 -12.69 16.91 -5.90
N HIS A 350 -13.66 16.00 -5.85
CA HIS A 350 -14.95 16.21 -5.19
C HIS A 350 -14.95 15.90 -3.69
N HIS A 351 -13.79 15.88 -3.03
CA HIS A 351 -13.70 15.56 -1.59
C HIS A 351 -14.53 16.48 -0.71
N SER A 352 -14.70 17.76 -1.07
CA SER A 352 -15.57 18.69 -0.37
C SER A 352 -17.02 18.20 -0.27
N TYR A 353 -17.53 17.54 -1.31
CA TYR A 353 -18.89 16.97 -1.31
C TYR A 353 -19.01 15.83 -0.28
N HIS A 354 -18.07 14.90 -0.27
CA HIS A 354 -18.06 13.79 0.71
C HIS A 354 -17.89 14.29 2.14
N LEU A 355 -16.95 15.21 2.37
CA LEU A 355 -16.73 15.80 3.70
C LEU A 355 -17.97 16.54 4.22
N LYS A 356 -18.68 17.28 3.35
CA LYS A 356 -19.93 17.94 3.72
C LYS A 356 -21.02 16.94 4.12
N ASN A 357 -21.16 15.84 3.38
CA ASN A 357 -22.19 14.83 3.66
C ASN A 357 -21.90 14.06 4.96
N ILE A 358 -20.61 13.75 5.23
CA ILE A 358 -20.21 12.96 6.40
C ILE A 358 -20.20 13.81 7.68
N PHE A 359 -19.60 15.00 7.63
CA PHE A 359 -19.39 15.86 8.81
C PHE A 359 -20.43 16.96 8.98
N GLY A 360 -21.39 17.11 8.03
CA GLY A 360 -22.38 18.18 8.04
C GLY A 360 -21.86 19.53 7.52
N GLY A 361 -20.56 19.64 7.24
CA GLY A 361 -19.94 20.86 6.73
C GLY A 361 -18.41 20.80 6.78
N PHE A 362 -17.77 21.79 6.18
CA PHE A 362 -16.33 22.00 6.25
C PHE A 362 -15.99 23.49 6.25
N LYS A 363 -14.76 23.80 6.66
CA LYS A 363 -14.13 25.12 6.47
C LYS A 363 -12.88 24.95 5.61
N VAL A 364 -12.59 25.94 4.77
CA VAL A 364 -11.31 26.01 4.07
C VAL A 364 -10.26 26.53 5.04
N HIS A 365 -9.26 25.71 5.36
CA HIS A 365 -8.16 26.10 6.23
C HIS A 365 -7.09 26.91 5.47
N ARG A 366 -6.66 26.37 4.31
CA ARG A 366 -5.75 27.03 3.35
C ARG A 366 -6.09 26.62 1.94
N LYS A 367 -5.74 27.46 0.98
CA LYS A 367 -5.92 27.19 -0.44
C LYS A 367 -4.83 27.86 -1.25
N ASN A 368 -4.36 27.17 -2.30
CA ASN A 368 -3.51 27.71 -3.35
C ASN A 368 -4.09 27.35 -4.73
N ASN A 369 -3.35 27.62 -5.80
CA ASN A 369 -3.81 27.34 -7.16
C ASN A 369 -4.06 25.86 -7.46
N LYS A 370 -3.43 24.94 -6.73
CA LYS A 370 -3.47 23.49 -6.99
C LYS A 370 -4.22 22.72 -5.91
N PHE A 371 -4.11 23.13 -4.65
CA PHE A 371 -4.62 22.39 -3.49
C PHE A 371 -5.50 23.23 -2.59
N THR A 372 -6.45 22.57 -1.93
CA THR A 372 -7.24 23.11 -0.82
C THR A 372 -7.08 22.16 0.38
N ILE A 373 -6.85 22.73 1.56
CA ILE A 373 -6.93 22.03 2.85
C ILE A 373 -8.31 22.29 3.44
N TYR A 374 -9.11 21.24 3.52
CA TYR A 374 -10.43 21.24 4.16
C TYR A 374 -10.28 20.87 5.63
N LYS A 375 -11.01 21.58 6.50
CA LYS A 375 -11.14 21.29 7.93
C LYS A 375 -12.57 20.89 8.22
N CYS A 376 -12.77 19.70 8.80
CA CYS A 376 -14.04 19.30 9.40
C CYS A 376 -13.87 19.12 10.91
N THR A 377 -14.95 19.35 11.66
CA THR A 377 -15.02 19.10 13.10
C THR A 377 -16.07 18.03 13.35
N ASN A 378 -15.75 17.03 14.15
CA ASN A 378 -16.71 16.03 14.56
C ASN A 378 -17.61 16.62 15.66
N HIS A 379 -18.91 16.54 15.46
CA HIS A 379 -19.93 16.85 16.47
C HIS A 379 -20.77 15.60 16.67
N LEU A 380 -20.69 15.05 17.86
CA LEU A 380 -21.54 13.91 18.22
C LEU A 380 -22.97 14.43 18.36
N GLN A 381 -23.90 13.87 17.61
CA GLN A 381 -25.30 14.11 17.83
C GLN A 381 -25.66 13.52 19.20
N ALA A 382 -26.28 14.33 20.07
CA ALA A 382 -26.83 13.79 21.30
C ALA A 382 -27.74 12.61 20.95
N LYS A 383 -27.46 11.43 21.52
CA LYS A 383 -28.38 10.29 21.39
C LYS A 383 -29.75 10.77 21.88
N PRO A 384 -30.85 10.63 21.11
CA PRO A 384 -32.18 10.94 21.65
C PRO A 384 -32.36 10.09 22.92
N GLU A 385 -32.63 10.75 24.02
CA GLU A 385 -32.99 10.08 25.25
C GLU A 385 -34.09 9.06 24.96
N ALA A 386 -33.82 7.80 25.23
CA ALA A 386 -34.81 6.73 25.10
C ALA A 386 -35.99 7.11 26.04
N LYS A 387 -37.09 7.47 25.43
CA LYS A 387 -38.35 7.70 26.13
C LYS A 387 -38.99 6.39 26.57
#